data_cc4c0cfad168d7ee17727778c0a30146
#
_entry.id   cc4c0cfad168d7ee17727778c0a30146
#
_cell.length_a   1.000
_cell.length_b   1.000
_cell.length_c   1.000
_cell.angle_alpha   90.00
_cell.angle_beta   90.00
_cell.angle_gamma   90.00
#
_symmetry.space_group_name_H-M   'P 1'
#
loop_
_entity.id
_entity.type
_entity.pdbx_description
1 polymer ?
#
loop_
_entity_poly.entity_id
_entity_poly.type
_entity_poly.pdbx_seq_one_letter_code
_entity_poly.pdbx_strand_id
1 'polypeptide(L)'
;DHVYMGCVIQAGLGQNVARQMSLKAGLPVEVPAVTLNVVCGSGLNAVNAAADMILAGDADIVVAGGAENMSAAPYALMKARYGYRMNNATMIDTMVNDALWDAFNDYHMGITAENICDQWGITREELDEFAAASQQKACAAIEAGRFKDEIVPIEVKKKKETVIVDTDEGPRPGSTVE
;
A
#
# COMPACT_ATOMS: atom_id res chain seq x y z
N ASP A 1 -22.98 -10.81 0.90
CA ASP A 1 -21.95 -9.93 0.32
C ASP A 1 -20.99 -9.45 1.40
N HIS A 2 -19.75 -9.14 1.04
CA HIS A 2 -18.72 -8.71 2.00
C HIS A 2 -17.67 -7.81 1.34
N VAL A 3 -16.91 -7.06 2.16
CA VAL A 3 -15.78 -6.22 1.68
C VAL A 3 -14.53 -6.52 2.49
N TYR A 4 -13.44 -6.86 1.81
CA TYR A 4 -12.09 -6.98 2.40
C TYR A 4 -11.15 -5.97 1.76
N MET A 5 -10.53 -5.09 2.57
CA MET A 5 -9.53 -4.14 2.08
C MET A 5 -8.26 -4.21 2.92
N GLY A 6 -7.11 -4.34 2.25
CA GLY A 6 -5.81 -4.22 2.86
C GLY A 6 -5.47 -2.74 3.15
N CYS A 7 -5.00 -2.47 4.36
CA CYS A 7 -4.41 -1.18 4.72
C CYS A 7 -3.47 -1.38 5.91
N VAL A 8 -2.23 -0.94 5.78
CA VAL A 8 -1.16 -1.14 6.76
C VAL A 8 -1.09 0.03 7.72
N ILE A 9 -0.97 1.24 7.20
CA ILE A 9 -0.77 2.48 7.96
C ILE A 9 -2.14 3.12 8.22
N GLN A 10 -2.81 2.64 9.27
CA GLN A 10 -4.18 3.05 9.56
C GLN A 10 -4.29 4.21 10.55
N ALA A 11 -3.20 4.58 11.21
CA ALA A 11 -3.20 5.64 12.21
C ALA A 11 -3.66 6.99 11.60
N GLY A 12 -4.63 7.64 12.23
CA GLY A 12 -5.18 8.91 11.77
C GLY A 12 -6.20 8.84 10.64
N LEU A 13 -6.47 7.67 10.06
CA LEU A 13 -7.44 7.51 8.96
C LEU A 13 -8.90 7.33 9.45
N GLY A 14 -9.13 7.33 10.75
CA GLY A 14 -10.42 7.04 11.33
C GLY A 14 -10.69 5.55 11.53
N GLN A 15 -11.94 5.21 11.81
CA GLN A 15 -12.33 3.83 12.09
C GLN A 15 -12.45 3.02 10.79
N ASN A 16 -11.92 1.81 10.78
CA ASN A 16 -12.14 0.77 9.76
C ASN A 16 -12.18 1.32 8.32
N VAL A 17 -11.02 1.46 7.71
CA VAL A 17 -10.84 2.04 6.36
C VAL A 17 -11.72 1.34 5.32
N ALA A 18 -11.81 -0.01 5.36
CA ALA A 18 -12.66 -0.77 4.47
C ALA A 18 -14.15 -0.40 4.62
N ARG A 19 -14.61 -0.18 5.86
CA ARG A 19 -15.99 0.25 6.11
C ARG A 19 -16.26 1.66 5.56
N GLN A 20 -15.32 2.57 5.73
CA GLN A 20 -15.43 3.91 5.16
C GLN A 20 -15.52 3.86 3.63
N MET A 21 -14.69 3.03 2.99
CA MET A 21 -14.69 2.83 1.53
C MET A 21 -16.03 2.25 1.07
N SER A 22 -16.51 1.18 1.70
CA SER A 22 -17.77 0.52 1.40
C SER A 22 -18.95 1.51 1.40
N LEU A 23 -19.12 2.26 2.48
CA LEU A 23 -20.23 3.20 2.63
C LEU A 23 -20.12 4.40 1.69
N LYS A 24 -18.89 4.93 1.48
CA LYS A 24 -18.66 6.03 0.53
C LYS A 24 -18.88 5.62 -0.91
N ALA A 25 -18.66 4.35 -1.24
CA ALA A 25 -18.97 3.77 -2.55
C ALA A 25 -20.47 3.51 -2.76
N GLY A 26 -21.30 3.67 -1.72
CA GLY A 26 -22.75 3.50 -1.79
C GLY A 26 -23.23 2.08 -1.55
N LEU A 27 -22.38 1.18 -1.02
CA LEU A 27 -22.84 -0.16 -0.65
C LEU A 27 -23.81 -0.08 0.53
N PRO A 28 -24.79 -1.01 0.62
CA PRO A 28 -25.75 -1.09 1.73
C PRO A 28 -25.06 -1.22 3.09
N VAL A 29 -25.69 -0.67 4.13
CA VAL A 29 -25.13 -0.70 5.50
C VAL A 29 -25.06 -2.11 6.07
N GLU A 30 -25.81 -3.02 5.53
CA GLU A 30 -25.86 -4.44 5.90
C GLU A 30 -24.60 -5.21 5.42
N VAL A 31 -23.90 -4.70 4.41
CA VAL A 31 -22.67 -5.32 3.89
C VAL A 31 -21.52 -5.11 4.86
N PRO A 32 -21.00 -6.16 5.50
CA PRO A 32 -19.87 -6.01 6.42
C PRO A 32 -18.58 -5.67 5.67
N ALA A 33 -17.68 -5.00 6.36
CA ALA A 33 -16.38 -4.64 5.78
C ALA A 33 -15.25 -4.83 6.80
N VAL A 34 -14.15 -5.42 6.37
CA VAL A 34 -12.98 -5.74 7.20
C VAL A 34 -11.72 -5.15 6.60
N THR A 35 -10.96 -4.43 7.42
CA THR A 35 -9.61 -3.97 7.05
C THR A 35 -8.58 -5.01 7.50
N LEU A 36 -7.75 -5.48 6.55
CA LEU A 36 -6.73 -6.50 6.78
C LEU A 36 -5.34 -5.87 6.80
N ASN A 37 -4.47 -6.41 7.64
CA ASN A 37 -3.06 -6.03 7.68
C ASN A 37 -2.16 -7.27 7.85
N VAL A 38 -1.46 -7.61 6.78
CA VAL A 38 -0.32 -8.52 6.73
C VAL A 38 0.83 -7.85 5.98
N VAL A 39 1.03 -6.57 6.28
CA VAL A 39 2.01 -5.67 5.66
C VAL A 39 1.82 -5.64 4.11
N CYS A 40 2.89 -5.77 3.32
CA CYS A 40 2.85 -5.68 1.85
C CYS A 40 1.91 -6.71 1.19
N GLY A 41 1.62 -7.82 1.86
CA GLY A 41 0.70 -8.87 1.39
C GLY A 41 -0.78 -8.59 1.63
N SER A 42 -1.15 -7.46 2.24
CA SER A 42 -2.53 -7.20 2.68
C SER A 42 -3.55 -7.22 1.56
N GLY A 43 -3.24 -6.61 0.42
CA GLY A 43 -4.14 -6.59 -0.74
C GLY A 43 -4.37 -7.98 -1.32
N LEU A 44 -3.31 -8.77 -1.50
CA LEU A 44 -3.45 -10.17 -1.97
C LEU A 44 -4.17 -11.04 -0.94
N ASN A 45 -3.90 -10.84 0.36
CA ASN A 45 -4.60 -11.56 1.42
C ASN A 45 -6.09 -11.22 1.46
N ALA A 46 -6.49 -10.00 1.10
CA ALA A 46 -7.89 -9.64 0.95
C ALA A 46 -8.58 -10.46 -0.16
N VAL A 47 -7.88 -10.69 -1.29
CA VAL A 47 -8.36 -11.54 -2.39
C VAL A 47 -8.49 -13.00 -1.93
N ASN A 48 -7.49 -13.53 -1.22
CA ASN A 48 -7.55 -14.89 -0.69
C ASN A 48 -8.71 -15.06 0.29
N ALA A 49 -8.87 -14.13 1.24
CA ALA A 49 -9.98 -14.17 2.21
C ALA A 49 -11.36 -14.09 1.51
N ALA A 50 -11.47 -13.31 0.43
CA ALA A 50 -12.69 -13.25 -0.37
C ALA A 50 -12.99 -14.59 -1.06
N ALA A 51 -11.98 -15.22 -1.66
CA ALA A 51 -12.10 -16.53 -2.28
C ALA A 51 -12.52 -17.60 -1.26
N ASP A 52 -11.89 -17.63 -0.10
CA ASP A 52 -12.20 -18.58 0.98
C ASP A 52 -13.64 -18.40 1.47
N MET A 53 -14.11 -17.17 1.64
CA MET A 53 -15.49 -16.88 2.05
C MET A 53 -16.54 -17.39 1.03
N ILE A 54 -16.25 -17.20 -0.26
CA ILE A 54 -17.13 -17.72 -1.33
C ILE A 54 -17.10 -19.25 -1.37
N LEU A 55 -15.94 -19.86 -1.25
CA LEU A 55 -15.78 -21.32 -1.23
C LEU A 55 -16.45 -21.96 0.00
N ALA A 56 -16.45 -21.28 1.13
CA ALA A 56 -17.16 -21.71 2.33
C ALA A 56 -18.69 -21.58 2.22
N GLY A 57 -19.20 -20.85 1.25
CA GLY A 57 -20.63 -20.59 1.07
C GLY A 57 -21.19 -19.48 1.99
N ASP A 58 -20.30 -18.69 2.61
CA ASP A 58 -20.71 -17.60 3.52
C ASP A 58 -21.04 -16.31 2.78
N ALA A 59 -20.60 -16.18 1.52
CA ALA A 59 -20.94 -15.06 0.64
C ALA A 59 -20.98 -15.47 -0.83
N ASP A 60 -21.83 -14.81 -1.61
CA ASP A 60 -21.89 -14.97 -3.06
C ASP A 60 -21.02 -13.95 -3.81
N ILE A 61 -20.89 -12.75 -3.25
CA ILE A 61 -20.12 -11.65 -3.84
C ILE A 61 -19.26 -11.00 -2.76
N VAL A 62 -17.97 -10.87 -3.05
CA VAL A 62 -17.03 -10.19 -2.16
C VAL A 62 -16.18 -9.18 -2.94
N VAL A 63 -16.13 -7.95 -2.46
CA VAL A 63 -15.20 -6.93 -2.98
C VAL A 63 -13.90 -7.03 -2.21
N ALA A 64 -12.79 -7.22 -2.92
CA ALA A 64 -11.47 -7.33 -2.32
C ALA A 64 -10.47 -6.38 -2.99
N GLY A 65 -9.59 -5.79 -2.20
CA GLY A 65 -8.56 -4.88 -2.68
C GLY A 65 -7.72 -4.30 -1.56
N GLY A 66 -7.18 -3.10 -1.77
CA GLY A 66 -6.41 -2.39 -0.75
C GLY A 66 -6.17 -0.94 -1.13
N ALA A 67 -5.84 -0.13 -0.14
CA ALA A 67 -5.45 1.26 -0.33
C ALA A 67 -4.45 1.68 0.74
N GLU A 68 -3.47 2.49 0.34
CA GLU A 68 -2.46 3.04 1.24
C GLU A 68 -2.17 4.48 0.88
N ASN A 69 -2.05 5.35 1.87
CA ASN A 69 -1.58 6.72 1.68
C ASN A 69 -0.35 6.96 2.56
N MET A 70 0.81 6.62 2.04
CA MET A 70 2.06 6.72 2.78
C MET A 70 2.45 8.17 3.07
N SER A 71 2.11 9.11 2.19
CA SER A 71 2.39 10.54 2.38
C SER A 71 1.57 11.18 3.52
N ALA A 72 0.48 10.55 3.94
CA ALA A 72 -0.34 11.00 5.07
C ALA A 72 -0.07 10.24 6.37
N ALA A 73 0.93 9.36 6.40
CA ALA A 73 1.32 8.63 7.60
C ALA A 73 1.73 9.62 8.71
N PRO A 74 1.14 9.53 9.92
CA PRO A 74 1.47 10.44 11.00
C PRO A 74 2.76 10.07 11.70
N TYR A 75 3.32 11.03 12.43
CA TYR A 75 4.34 10.74 13.44
C TYR A 75 3.70 10.44 14.78
N ALA A 76 4.22 9.46 15.53
CA ALA A 76 3.71 9.06 16.82
C ALA A 76 4.64 9.50 17.97
N LEU A 77 4.04 10.00 19.04
CA LEU A 77 4.70 10.29 20.32
C LEU A 77 4.31 9.22 21.32
N MET A 78 5.13 8.19 21.48
CA MET A 78 4.78 6.95 22.20
C MET A 78 4.37 7.13 23.68
N LYS A 79 4.93 8.12 24.36
CA LYS A 79 4.66 8.40 25.79
C LYS A 79 3.75 9.62 26.01
N ALA A 80 3.25 10.25 24.94
CA ALA A 80 2.48 11.50 25.06
C ALA A 80 1.21 11.35 25.92
N ARG A 81 0.54 10.19 25.87
CA ARG A 81 -0.67 9.91 26.66
C ARG A 81 -0.43 9.99 28.17
N TYR A 82 0.77 9.65 28.64
CA TYR A 82 1.18 9.72 30.03
C TYR A 82 1.97 10.98 30.38
N GLY A 83 2.24 11.84 29.37
CA GLY A 83 3.03 13.06 29.49
C GLY A 83 4.54 12.81 29.49
N TYR A 84 5.26 13.74 28.88
CA TYR A 84 6.72 13.79 28.93
C TYR A 84 7.13 14.65 30.14
N ARG A 85 7.58 14.02 31.21
CA ARG A 85 7.86 14.72 32.48
C ARG A 85 9.22 15.37 32.53
N MET A 86 10.23 14.79 31.88
CA MET A 86 11.62 15.25 31.85
C MET A 86 12.37 14.60 30.69
N ASN A 87 13.37 15.28 30.16
CA ASN A 87 14.20 14.92 29.03
C ASN A 87 13.48 14.99 27.66
N ASN A 88 14.27 14.79 26.60
CA ASN A 88 13.81 14.84 25.24
C ASN A 88 12.85 13.68 24.88
N ALA A 89 12.03 13.92 23.89
CA ALA A 89 11.14 12.90 23.32
C ALA A 89 11.47 12.71 21.84
N THR A 90 11.33 11.48 21.37
CA THR A 90 11.48 11.14 19.97
C THR A 90 10.10 10.99 19.33
N MET A 91 9.91 11.59 18.16
CA MET A 91 8.78 11.28 17.28
C MET A 91 9.16 10.10 16.39
N ILE A 92 8.26 9.14 16.27
CA ILE A 92 8.43 7.95 15.43
C ILE A 92 7.67 8.16 14.12
N ASP A 93 8.35 8.03 13.00
CA ASP A 93 7.72 7.98 11.68
C ASP A 93 7.01 6.63 11.53
N THR A 94 5.67 6.65 11.52
CA THR A 94 4.89 5.42 11.45
C THR A 94 4.96 4.76 10.09
N MET A 95 5.27 5.49 9.01
CA MET A 95 5.52 4.90 7.70
C MET A 95 6.74 3.97 7.73
N VAL A 96 7.82 4.41 8.35
CA VAL A 96 9.03 3.59 8.49
C VAL A 96 8.84 2.51 9.54
N ASN A 97 8.42 2.89 10.77
CA ASN A 97 8.36 1.98 11.91
C ASN A 97 7.36 0.83 11.74
N ASP A 98 6.17 1.12 11.17
CA ASP A 98 5.07 0.16 11.13
C ASP A 98 4.99 -0.60 9.80
N ALA A 99 5.66 -0.11 8.73
CA ALA A 99 5.58 -0.71 7.41
C ALA A 99 6.92 -1.12 6.79
N LEU A 100 8.03 -0.43 7.10
CA LEU A 100 9.31 -0.61 6.40
C LEU A 100 10.44 -1.13 7.28
N TRP A 101 10.23 -1.21 8.61
CA TRP A 101 11.22 -1.66 9.57
C TRP A 101 10.92 -3.08 10.05
N ASP A 102 11.94 -3.97 9.99
CA ASP A 102 11.81 -5.31 10.55
C ASP A 102 11.85 -5.24 12.08
N ALA A 103 10.71 -5.58 12.69
CA ALA A 103 10.53 -5.51 14.14
C ALA A 103 11.33 -6.59 14.93
N PHE A 104 11.85 -7.61 14.25
CA PHE A 104 12.58 -8.72 14.87
C PHE A 104 14.08 -8.55 14.76
N ASN A 105 14.57 -8.10 13.61
CA ASN A 105 16.00 -7.98 13.32
C ASN A 105 16.51 -6.54 13.35
N ASP A 106 15.61 -5.57 13.59
CA ASP A 106 15.94 -4.16 13.80
C ASP A 106 16.69 -3.51 12.62
N TYR A 107 16.19 -3.73 11.39
CA TYR A 107 16.69 -3.10 10.19
C TYR A 107 15.58 -2.79 9.17
N HIS A 108 15.87 -1.88 8.24
CA HIS A 108 14.99 -1.49 7.14
C HIS A 108 14.86 -2.60 6.09
N MET A 109 13.72 -2.66 5.38
CA MET A 109 13.48 -3.64 4.31
C MET A 109 14.53 -3.63 3.19
N GLY A 110 15.24 -2.51 2.98
CA GLY A 110 16.40 -2.45 2.09
C GLY A 110 17.50 -3.44 2.50
N ILE A 111 17.78 -3.57 3.79
CA ILE A 111 18.76 -4.55 4.31
C ILE A 111 18.25 -5.99 4.10
N THR A 112 16.94 -6.22 4.17
CA THR A 112 16.37 -7.52 3.82
C THR A 112 16.68 -7.90 2.37
N ALA A 113 16.61 -6.94 1.45
CA ALA A 113 17.00 -7.15 0.05
C ALA A 113 18.50 -7.44 -0.10
N GLU A 114 19.37 -6.71 0.61
CA GLU A 114 20.82 -6.96 0.63
C GLU A 114 21.13 -8.36 1.19
N ASN A 115 20.44 -8.79 2.26
CA ASN A 115 20.60 -10.14 2.80
C ASN A 115 20.27 -11.24 1.76
N ILE A 116 19.29 -11.00 0.89
CA ILE A 116 18.95 -11.90 -0.21
C ILE A 116 20.09 -11.93 -1.23
N CYS A 117 20.65 -10.77 -1.58
CA CYS A 117 21.78 -10.68 -2.50
C CYS A 117 22.99 -11.47 -1.97
N ASP A 118 23.32 -11.29 -0.69
CA ASP A 118 24.42 -12.02 -0.04
C ASP A 118 24.16 -13.53 -0.01
N GLN A 119 22.94 -13.96 0.31
CA GLN A 119 22.59 -15.37 0.45
C GLN A 119 22.59 -16.12 -0.89
N TRP A 120 22.17 -15.50 -1.98
CA TRP A 120 22.06 -16.13 -3.30
C TRP A 120 23.08 -15.64 -4.31
N GLY A 121 24.00 -14.77 -3.93
CA GLY A 121 25.08 -14.28 -4.78
C GLY A 121 24.57 -13.41 -5.94
N ILE A 122 23.50 -12.65 -5.72
CA ILE A 122 22.94 -11.75 -6.74
C ILE A 122 23.83 -10.51 -6.86
N THR A 123 24.26 -10.20 -8.06
CA THR A 123 25.17 -9.07 -8.32
C THR A 123 24.42 -7.75 -8.49
N ARG A 124 25.15 -6.65 -8.40
CA ARG A 124 24.63 -5.31 -8.66
C ARG A 124 24.12 -5.19 -10.09
N GLU A 125 24.85 -5.74 -11.05
CA GLU A 125 24.49 -5.73 -12.46
C GLU A 125 23.15 -6.43 -12.70
N GLU A 126 22.93 -7.60 -12.09
CA GLU A 126 21.65 -8.33 -12.19
C GLU A 126 20.48 -7.51 -11.60
N LEU A 127 20.70 -6.80 -10.50
CA LEU A 127 19.70 -5.92 -9.91
C LEU A 127 19.35 -4.75 -10.83
N ASP A 128 20.35 -4.11 -11.41
CA ASP A 128 20.16 -2.97 -12.31
C ASP A 128 19.48 -3.38 -13.62
N GLU A 129 19.85 -4.53 -14.20
CA GLU A 129 19.16 -5.11 -15.35
C GLU A 129 17.69 -5.42 -15.05
N PHE A 130 17.41 -6.05 -13.92
CA PHE A 130 16.05 -6.34 -13.49
C PHE A 130 15.21 -5.06 -13.29
N ALA A 131 15.78 -4.06 -12.63
CA ALA A 131 15.10 -2.78 -12.38
C ALA A 131 14.82 -2.01 -13.68
N ALA A 132 15.81 -1.94 -14.59
CA ALA A 132 15.63 -1.30 -15.89
C ALA A 132 14.56 -2.00 -16.73
N ALA A 133 14.59 -3.34 -16.78
CA ALA A 133 13.59 -4.13 -17.49
C ALA A 133 12.17 -3.93 -16.92
N SER A 134 12.03 -3.82 -15.59
CA SER A 134 10.76 -3.54 -14.93
C SER A 134 10.20 -2.18 -15.35
N GLN A 135 11.02 -1.13 -15.33
CA GLN A 135 10.62 0.22 -15.76
C GLN A 135 10.21 0.24 -17.24
N GLN A 136 10.99 -0.38 -18.11
CA GLN A 136 10.72 -0.45 -19.54
C GLN A 136 9.40 -1.18 -19.84
N LYS A 137 9.13 -2.31 -19.18
CA LYS A 137 7.87 -3.06 -19.31
C LYS A 137 6.67 -2.21 -18.86
N ALA A 138 6.77 -1.52 -17.72
CA ALA A 138 5.71 -0.67 -17.21
C ALA A 138 5.40 0.50 -18.18
N CYS A 139 6.43 1.20 -18.63
CA CYS A 139 6.28 2.32 -19.59
C CYS A 139 5.67 1.85 -20.91
N ALA A 140 6.13 0.73 -21.47
CA ALA A 140 5.58 0.17 -22.70
C ALA A 140 4.10 -0.24 -22.55
N ALA A 141 3.71 -0.79 -21.40
CA ALA A 141 2.33 -1.15 -21.10
C ALA A 141 1.42 0.08 -20.99
N ILE A 142 1.90 1.15 -20.35
CA ILE A 142 1.19 2.44 -20.27
C ILE A 142 1.02 3.04 -21.65
N GLU A 143 2.08 3.12 -22.44
CA GLU A 143 2.05 3.66 -23.81
C GLU A 143 1.10 2.89 -24.71
N ALA A 144 1.08 1.56 -24.60
CA ALA A 144 0.14 0.69 -25.31
C ALA A 144 -1.31 0.77 -24.78
N GLY A 145 -1.57 1.56 -23.74
CA GLY A 145 -2.90 1.76 -23.14
C GLY A 145 -3.48 0.53 -22.45
N ARG A 146 -2.64 -0.40 -21.98
CA ARG A 146 -3.09 -1.67 -21.40
C ARG A 146 -3.88 -1.51 -20.10
N PHE A 147 -3.73 -0.38 -19.40
CA PHE A 147 -4.40 -0.10 -18.12
C PHE A 147 -5.64 0.78 -18.24
N LYS A 148 -6.00 1.23 -19.46
CA LYS A 148 -7.11 2.19 -19.67
C LYS A 148 -8.45 1.69 -19.15
N ASP A 149 -8.71 0.39 -19.26
CA ASP A 149 -9.98 -0.21 -18.84
C ASP A 149 -10.05 -0.45 -17.31
N GLU A 150 -8.92 -0.33 -16.61
CA GLU A 150 -8.80 -0.57 -15.17
C GLU A 150 -8.75 0.73 -14.37
N ILE A 151 -8.25 1.81 -14.98
CA ILE A 151 -8.03 3.08 -14.30
C ILE A 151 -9.34 3.85 -14.17
N VAL A 152 -9.65 4.26 -12.94
CA VAL A 152 -10.72 5.21 -12.64
C VAL A 152 -10.09 6.58 -12.41
N PRO A 153 -10.27 7.57 -13.29
CA PRO A 153 -9.72 8.90 -13.12
C PRO A 153 -10.25 9.60 -11.87
N ILE A 154 -9.37 10.24 -11.11
CA ILE A 154 -9.72 10.97 -9.88
C ILE A 154 -9.51 12.47 -10.08
N GLU A 155 -10.56 13.24 -9.82
CA GLU A 155 -10.48 14.70 -9.80
C GLU A 155 -9.89 15.20 -8.50
N VAL A 156 -8.76 15.88 -8.57
CA VAL A 156 -8.10 16.53 -7.43
C VAL A 156 -8.23 18.03 -7.54
N LYS A 157 -8.98 18.64 -6.63
CA LYS A 157 -9.15 20.10 -6.56
C LYS A 157 -7.91 20.74 -5.93
N LYS A 158 -7.17 21.50 -6.70
CA LYS A 158 -6.12 22.41 -6.23
C LYS A 158 -6.69 23.81 -6.07
N LYS A 159 -5.97 24.73 -5.40
CA LYS A 159 -6.44 26.09 -5.09
C LYS A 159 -6.99 26.88 -6.29
N LYS A 160 -6.49 26.65 -7.51
CA LYS A 160 -6.83 27.41 -8.73
C LYS A 160 -7.30 26.54 -9.89
N GLU A 161 -7.22 25.22 -9.78
CA GLU A 161 -7.53 24.31 -10.88
C GLU A 161 -8.00 22.95 -10.36
N THR A 162 -8.68 22.19 -11.19
CA THR A 162 -8.92 20.76 -10.96
C THR A 162 -7.99 19.98 -11.85
N VAL A 163 -7.25 19.05 -11.27
CA VAL A 163 -6.34 18.16 -11.99
C VAL A 163 -6.93 16.75 -11.98
N ILE A 164 -6.94 16.10 -13.14
CA ILE A 164 -7.32 14.70 -13.25
C ILE A 164 -6.07 13.85 -13.05
N VAL A 165 -6.14 12.89 -12.11
CA VAL A 165 -5.10 11.89 -11.88
C VAL A 165 -5.59 10.57 -12.43
N ASP A 166 -4.97 10.12 -13.51
CA ASP A 166 -5.33 8.92 -14.28
C ASP A 166 -4.11 8.11 -14.74
N THR A 167 -2.93 8.48 -14.26
CA THR A 167 -1.66 7.85 -14.65
C THR A 167 -0.77 7.65 -13.44
N ASP A 168 -0.15 6.47 -13.32
CA ASP A 168 0.82 6.18 -12.28
C ASP A 168 2.11 7.00 -12.43
N GLU A 169 2.57 7.63 -11.35
CA GLU A 169 3.76 8.49 -11.34
C GLU A 169 5.07 7.69 -11.20
N GLY A 170 5.01 6.43 -10.75
CA GLY A 170 6.18 5.61 -10.45
C GLY A 170 7.03 5.22 -11.67
N PRO A 171 6.46 4.80 -12.79
CA PRO A 171 7.21 4.41 -13.97
C PRO A 171 8.01 5.56 -14.58
N ARG A 172 9.30 5.31 -14.88
CA ARG A 172 10.23 6.32 -15.40
C ARG A 172 10.66 5.99 -16.82
N PRO A 173 10.14 6.68 -17.84
CA PRO A 173 10.58 6.53 -19.22
C PRO A 173 12.09 6.79 -19.35
N GLY A 174 12.77 5.99 -20.18
CA GLY A 174 14.20 6.15 -20.42
C GLY A 174 15.12 5.58 -19.35
N SER A 175 14.61 4.78 -18.40
CA SER A 175 15.46 4.06 -17.45
C SER A 175 16.38 3.07 -18.16
N THR A 176 17.67 3.13 -17.82
CA THR A 176 18.74 2.27 -18.35
C THR A 176 19.43 1.52 -17.21
N VAL A 177 20.30 0.58 -17.55
CA VAL A 177 21.13 -0.14 -16.56
C VAL A 177 22.21 0.76 -15.97
N GLU A 178 22.64 1.80 -16.70
CA GLU A 178 23.57 2.84 -16.26
C GLU A 178 22.80 3.92 -15.45
#